data_87d7ee9159525ec804044db8fc650e43
#
_entry.id   87d7ee9159525ec804044db8fc650e43
#
_cell.length_a   1.000
_cell.length_b   1.000
_cell.length_c   1.000
_cell.angle_alpha   90.00
_cell.angle_beta   90.00
_cell.angle_gamma   90.00
#
_symmetry.space_group_name_H-M   'P 1'
#
loop_
_entity.id
_entity.type
_entity.pdbx_description
1 polymer ?
#
loop_
_entity_poly.entity_id
_entity_poly.type
_entity_poly.pdbx_seq_one_letter_code
_entity_poly.pdbx_strand_id
1 'polypeptide(L)'
;MGNSFTNIYVHLIFHTKSKGCMMREEDLSRVFHYIGGAIRNMSGRAFIVGGRPDHIHVLTTLPVSISLADFVRDVKSNTTKWIKSIDSYYHNFAWQAGYGAFCTSGVL
;
A
#
# COMPACT_ATOMS: atom_id res chain seq x y z
N MET A 1 -9.27 17.12 22.33
CA MET A 1 -9.08 17.10 21.64
C MET A 1 -8.73 17.60 20.73
N GLY A 2 -8.78 18.20 20.51
CA GLY A 2 -8.54 18.61 19.42
C GLY A 2 -7.40 18.55 18.69
N ASN A 3 -6.60 18.43 18.55
CA ASN A 3 -5.59 18.26 17.80
C ASN A 3 -5.80 17.61 16.57
N SER A 4 -6.88 17.31 16.27
CA SER A 4 -7.13 16.51 15.13
C SER A 4 -7.36 17.27 13.85
N PHE A 5 -6.96 18.50 13.79
CA PHE A 5 -7.13 19.29 12.59
C PHE A 5 -6.03 19.07 11.57
N THR A 6 -4.95 18.41 11.96
CA THR A 6 -3.82 18.17 11.09
C THR A 6 -3.74 16.69 10.80
N ASN A 7 -3.68 16.36 9.52
CA ASN A 7 -3.47 15.00 9.08
C ASN A 7 -2.12 14.91 8.37
N ILE A 8 -1.50 13.76 8.49
CA ILE A 8 -0.31 13.47 7.72
C ILE A 8 -0.72 12.65 6.51
N TYR A 9 -0.45 13.18 5.34
CA TYR A 9 -0.71 12.48 4.09
C TYR A 9 0.59 11.90 3.58
N VAL A 10 0.52 10.67 3.12
CA VAL A 10 1.69 9.96 2.62
C VAL A 10 1.42 9.52 1.20
N HIS A 11 2.37 9.80 0.33
CA HIS A 11 2.37 9.26 -1.02
C HIS A 11 3.43 8.16 -1.05
N LEU A 12 3.00 6.92 -1.20
CA LEU A 12 3.87 5.76 -1.15
C LEU A 12 4.07 5.19 -2.53
N ILE A 13 5.29 4.71 -2.79
CA ILE A 13 5.59 3.96 -4.01
C ILE A 13 6.41 2.74 -3.60
N PHE A 14 6.00 1.56 -4.02
CA PHE A 14 6.80 0.35 -3.81
C PHE A 14 6.69 -0.56 -5.01
N HIS A 15 7.75 -1.32 -5.25
CA HIS A 15 7.93 -2.09 -6.47
C HIS A 15 7.97 -3.58 -6.18
N THR A 16 7.61 -4.38 -7.19
CA THR A 16 7.83 -5.83 -7.11
C THR A 16 9.32 -6.11 -7.15
N LYS A 17 9.70 -7.27 -6.58
CA LYS A 17 11.11 -7.61 -6.40
C LYS A 17 11.85 -7.77 -7.71
N SER A 18 11.21 -8.32 -8.73
CA SER A 18 11.85 -8.58 -10.01
C SER A 18 10.78 -8.75 -11.08
N LYS A 19 11.22 -8.83 -12.33
CA LYS A 19 10.32 -9.06 -13.46
C LYS A 19 9.54 -10.37 -13.33
N GLY A 20 10.06 -11.35 -12.61
CA GLY A 20 9.36 -12.61 -12.39
C GLY A 20 8.25 -12.52 -11.34
N CYS A 21 8.14 -11.38 -10.66
CA CYS A 21 7.14 -11.18 -9.62
C CYS A 21 6.07 -10.16 -10.01
N MET A 22 5.88 -9.89 -11.30
CA MET A 22 4.95 -8.85 -11.73
C MET A 22 3.50 -9.29 -11.51
N MET A 23 2.65 -8.31 -11.24
CA MET A 23 1.21 -8.53 -11.16
C MET A 23 0.64 -8.61 -12.56
N ARG A 24 -0.39 -9.44 -12.76
CA ARG A 24 -1.08 -9.49 -14.04
C ARG A 24 -1.99 -8.29 -14.17
N GLU A 25 -2.12 -7.76 -15.38
CA GLU A 25 -2.97 -6.60 -15.65
C GLU A 25 -4.41 -6.85 -15.18
N GLU A 26 -4.92 -8.05 -15.41
CA GLU A 26 -6.31 -8.38 -15.08
C GLU A 26 -6.55 -8.42 -13.56
N ASP A 27 -5.49 -8.49 -12.76
CA ASP A 27 -5.61 -8.53 -11.31
C ASP A 27 -5.41 -7.16 -10.66
N LEU A 28 -4.95 -6.16 -11.40
CA LEU A 28 -4.57 -4.88 -10.80
C LEU A 28 -5.73 -4.20 -10.06
N SER A 29 -6.91 -4.21 -10.64
CA SER A 29 -8.07 -3.58 -10.01
C SER A 29 -8.35 -4.22 -8.65
N ARG A 30 -8.26 -5.54 -8.56
CA ARG A 30 -8.47 -6.27 -7.31
C ARG A 30 -7.38 -5.96 -6.29
N VAL A 31 -6.14 -5.83 -6.76
CA VAL A 31 -5.01 -5.47 -5.88
C VAL A 31 -5.24 -4.10 -5.29
N PHE A 32 -5.63 -3.12 -6.10
CA PHE A 32 -5.87 -1.77 -5.62
C PHE A 32 -6.99 -1.75 -4.58
N HIS A 33 -8.04 -2.50 -4.84
CA HIS A 33 -9.19 -2.59 -3.94
C HIS A 33 -8.77 -3.21 -2.60
N TYR A 34 -7.97 -4.27 -2.67
CA TYR A 34 -7.49 -4.94 -1.47
C TYR A 34 -6.62 -3.99 -0.63
N ILE A 35 -5.70 -3.27 -1.26
CA ILE A 35 -4.81 -2.35 -0.55
C ILE A 35 -5.62 -1.26 0.15
N GLY A 36 -6.61 -0.69 -0.54
CA GLY A 36 -7.48 0.31 0.07
C GLY A 36 -8.19 -0.23 1.30
N GLY A 37 -8.70 -1.46 1.22
CA GLY A 37 -9.34 -2.10 2.36
C GLY A 37 -8.39 -2.40 3.50
N ALA A 38 -7.18 -2.84 3.18
CA ALA A 38 -6.15 -3.12 4.20
C ALA A 38 -5.79 -1.85 4.96
N ILE A 39 -5.64 -0.73 4.23
CA ILE A 39 -5.34 0.55 4.85
C ILE A 39 -6.48 0.98 5.77
N ARG A 40 -7.73 0.82 5.32
CA ARG A 40 -8.89 1.16 6.14
C ARG A 40 -8.92 0.33 7.42
N ASN A 41 -8.55 -0.94 7.34
CA ASN A 41 -8.49 -1.80 8.52
C ASN A 41 -7.41 -1.37 9.51
N MET A 42 -6.44 -0.60 9.06
CA MET A 42 -5.41 -0.03 9.93
C MET A 42 -5.75 1.40 10.37
N SER A 43 -7.00 1.81 10.17
CA SER A 43 -7.49 3.15 10.52
C SER A 43 -6.92 4.26 9.66
N GLY A 44 -6.43 3.93 8.48
CA GLY A 44 -6.02 4.89 7.47
C GLY A 44 -7.15 5.17 6.50
N ARG A 45 -6.92 6.13 5.64
CA ARG A 45 -7.87 6.48 4.59
C ARG A 45 -7.10 6.63 3.28
N ALA A 46 -7.28 5.67 2.39
CA ALA A 46 -6.65 5.71 1.08
C ALA A 46 -7.50 6.55 0.13
N PHE A 47 -6.89 7.55 -0.48
CA PHE A 47 -7.58 8.39 -1.45
C PHE A 47 -7.37 7.88 -2.87
N ILE A 48 -6.17 7.41 -3.16
CA ILE A 48 -5.81 6.90 -4.48
C ILE A 48 -4.95 5.67 -4.28
N VAL A 49 -5.29 4.60 -4.97
CA VAL A 49 -4.44 3.41 -5.08
C VAL A 49 -4.36 3.09 -6.56
N GLY A 50 -3.16 3.05 -7.09
CA GLY A 50 -2.94 2.77 -8.50
C GLY A 50 -1.60 2.14 -8.74
N GLY A 51 -1.26 1.93 -10.00
CA GLY A 51 0.02 1.37 -10.35
C GLY A 51 0.02 0.64 -11.67
N ARG A 52 1.06 -0.14 -11.85
CA ARG A 52 1.31 -0.97 -13.02
C ARG A 52 1.70 -2.36 -12.54
N PRO A 53 1.91 -3.32 -13.42
CA PRO A 53 2.30 -4.66 -13.00
C PRO A 53 3.54 -4.72 -12.10
N ASP A 54 4.44 -3.75 -12.18
CA ASP A 54 5.69 -3.77 -11.42
C ASP A 54 5.74 -2.82 -10.24
N HIS A 55 4.70 -2.00 -10.02
CA HIS A 55 4.73 -1.08 -8.88
C HIS A 55 3.33 -0.64 -8.47
N ILE A 56 3.23 -0.20 -7.22
CA ILE A 56 2.02 0.36 -6.64
C ILE A 56 2.35 1.75 -6.11
N HIS A 57 1.41 2.69 -6.30
CA HIS A 57 1.47 3.97 -5.63
C HIS A 57 0.15 4.23 -4.89
N VAL A 58 0.27 4.84 -3.72
CA VAL A 58 -0.87 5.05 -2.83
C VAL A 58 -0.81 6.45 -2.25
N LEU A 59 -1.91 7.16 -2.27
CA LEU A 59 -2.06 8.40 -1.51
C LEU A 59 -3.01 8.10 -0.36
N THR A 60 -2.53 8.26 0.88
CA THR A 60 -3.28 7.85 2.07
C THR A 60 -2.95 8.74 3.25
N THR A 61 -3.82 8.75 4.26
CA THR A 61 -3.43 9.28 5.56
C THR A 61 -2.57 8.24 6.27
N LEU A 62 -1.67 8.72 7.13
CA LEU A 62 -0.92 7.85 8.03
C LEU A 62 -1.63 7.83 9.37
N PRO A 63 -2.07 6.65 9.87
CA PRO A 63 -2.69 6.58 11.18
C PRO A 63 -1.73 7.07 12.27
N VAL A 64 -2.27 7.79 13.27
CA VAL A 64 -1.43 8.42 14.29
C VAL A 64 -0.76 7.42 15.20
N SER A 65 -1.27 6.20 15.29
CA SER A 65 -0.77 5.21 16.23
C SER A 65 0.31 4.29 15.65
N ILE A 66 0.70 4.50 14.39
CA ILE A 66 1.66 3.59 13.75
C ILE A 66 2.74 4.41 13.04
N SER A 67 3.97 3.93 13.07
CA SER A 67 5.05 4.56 12.33
C SER A 67 4.89 4.33 10.83
N LEU A 68 5.49 5.20 10.03
CA LEU A 68 5.45 5.03 8.58
C LEU A 68 6.07 3.68 8.17
N ALA A 69 7.19 3.31 8.77
CA ALA A 69 7.86 2.05 8.44
C ALA A 69 6.97 0.85 8.72
N ASP A 70 6.31 0.85 9.88
CA ASP A 70 5.42 -0.25 10.25
C ASP A 70 4.18 -0.28 9.36
N PHE A 71 3.67 0.89 9.03
CA PHE A 71 2.51 1.00 8.14
C PHE A 71 2.81 0.38 6.77
N VAL A 72 3.93 0.76 6.17
CA VAL A 72 4.32 0.22 4.86
C VAL A 72 4.57 -1.28 4.94
N ARG A 73 5.26 -1.72 6.01
CA ARG A 73 5.51 -3.14 6.21
C ARG A 73 4.21 -3.93 6.24
N ASP A 74 3.22 -3.44 6.99
CA ASP A 74 1.96 -4.16 7.14
C ASP A 74 1.15 -4.15 5.85
N VAL A 75 1.13 -3.04 5.11
CA VAL A 75 0.47 -2.99 3.81
C VAL A 75 1.09 -4.00 2.86
N LYS A 76 2.40 -4.04 2.77
CA LYS A 76 3.12 -4.95 1.87
C LYS A 76 2.91 -6.41 2.28
N SER A 77 3.02 -6.70 3.57
CA SER A 77 2.90 -8.06 4.08
C SER A 77 1.49 -8.61 3.87
N ASN A 78 0.48 -7.83 4.19
CA ASN A 78 -0.90 -8.24 4.02
C ASN A 78 -1.24 -8.44 2.55
N THR A 79 -0.75 -7.56 1.69
CA THR A 79 -0.99 -7.67 0.25
C THR A 79 -0.31 -8.92 -0.31
N THR A 80 0.91 -9.23 0.14
CA THR A 80 1.60 -10.44 -0.30
C THR A 80 0.79 -11.70 0.06
N LYS A 81 0.31 -11.77 1.30
CA LYS A 81 -0.49 -12.92 1.73
C LYS A 81 -1.74 -13.08 0.89
N TRP A 82 -2.41 -11.97 0.65
CA TRP A 82 -3.65 -12.00 -0.12
C TRP A 82 -3.40 -12.38 -1.58
N ILE A 83 -2.41 -11.76 -2.23
CA ILE A 83 -2.18 -12.01 -3.66
C ILE A 83 -1.75 -13.45 -3.90
N LYS A 84 -1.00 -14.04 -2.97
CA LYS A 84 -0.62 -15.45 -3.08
C LYS A 84 -1.82 -16.37 -2.92
N SER A 85 -2.90 -15.90 -2.31
CA SER A 85 -4.09 -16.72 -2.10
C SER A 85 -5.02 -16.71 -3.30
N ILE A 86 -4.88 -15.78 -4.24
CA ILE A 86 -5.84 -15.68 -5.33
C ILE A 86 -5.47 -16.53 -6.54
N ASP A 87 -4.19 -16.87 -6.70
CA ASP A 87 -3.76 -17.68 -7.84
C ASP A 87 -2.36 -18.21 -7.60
N SER A 88 -2.10 -19.46 -8.01
CA SER A 88 -0.79 -20.08 -7.91
C SER A 88 0.27 -19.36 -8.74
N TYR A 89 -0.15 -18.56 -9.73
CA TYR A 89 0.75 -17.70 -10.48
C TYR A 89 1.63 -16.87 -9.55
N TYR A 90 1.09 -16.48 -8.38
CA TYR A 90 1.77 -15.59 -7.44
C TYR A 90 2.55 -16.32 -6.34
N HIS A 91 2.82 -17.61 -6.50
CA HIS A 91 3.45 -18.36 -5.41
C HIS A 91 4.83 -17.81 -5.03
N ASN A 92 5.54 -17.18 -5.96
CA ASN A 92 6.85 -16.56 -5.71
C ASN A 92 6.77 -15.04 -5.56
N PHE A 93 5.58 -14.49 -5.44
CA PHE A 93 5.41 -13.05 -5.39
C PHE A 93 6.15 -12.44 -4.20
N ALA A 94 6.86 -11.34 -4.43
CA ALA A 94 7.55 -10.59 -3.39
C ALA A 94 7.71 -9.14 -3.81
N TRP A 95 7.75 -8.25 -2.82
CA TRP A 95 8.07 -6.84 -3.04
C TRP A 95 9.57 -6.63 -2.93
N GLN A 96 10.08 -5.64 -3.67
CA GLN A 96 11.44 -5.17 -3.47
C GLN A 96 11.54 -4.58 -2.07
N ALA A 97 12.70 -4.74 -1.43
CA ALA A 97 12.92 -4.15 -0.12
C ALA A 97 12.86 -2.62 -0.22
N GLY A 98 12.31 -1.98 0.80
CA GLY A 98 12.22 -0.54 0.83
C GLY A 98 10.99 0.01 0.12
N TYR A 99 10.93 1.33 0.06
CA TYR A 99 9.82 2.06 -0.55
C TYR A 99 10.21 3.53 -0.70
N GLY A 100 9.52 4.24 -1.60
CA GLY A 100 9.59 5.69 -1.66
C GLY A 100 8.40 6.28 -0.93
N ALA A 101 8.61 7.38 -0.24
CA ALA A 101 7.53 8.04 0.47
C ALA A 101 7.74 9.55 0.48
N PHE A 102 6.64 10.28 0.25
CA PHE A 102 6.59 11.72 0.41
C PHE A 102 5.50 12.01 1.43
N CYS A 103 5.85 12.67 2.53
CA CYS A 103 4.92 12.98 3.58
C CYS A 103 4.63 14.47 3.59
N THR A 104 3.36 14.82 3.69
CA THR A 104 2.95 16.19 3.89
C THR A 104 1.92 16.23 5.00
N SER A 105 1.87 17.33 5.74
CA SER A 105 0.79 17.55 6.67
C SER A 105 -0.15 18.58 6.09
N GLY A 106 -1.43 18.33 6.29
CA GLY A 106 -2.47 19.21 5.80
C GLY A 106 -3.39 19.63 6.89
N VAL A 107 -4.00 20.78 6.70
CA VAL A 107 -5.05 21.27 7.57
C VAL A 107 -6.34 21.18 6.80
N LEU A 108 -7.30 20.50 7.39
CA LEU A 108 -8.59 20.30 6.75
C LEU A 108 -9.60 21.32 7.22
#